data_232a560d3e2c1d18088955a555da2763
#
_entry.id   232a560d3e2c1d18088955a555da2763
#
_cell.length_a   1.000
_cell.length_b   1.000
_cell.length_c   1.000
_cell.angle_alpha   90.00
_cell.angle_beta   90.00
_cell.angle_gamma   90.00
#
_symmetry.space_group_name_H-M   'P 1'
#
loop_
_entity.id
_entity.type
_entity.pdbx_description
1 polymer ?
#
loop_
_entity_poly.entity_id
_entity_poly.type
_entity_poly.pdbx_seq_one_letter_code
_entity_poly.pdbx_strand_id
1 'polypeptide(L)'
;MLRLVTTISEEVVNSDQQSSTVDAGAVISSATVRSKILIVEDNDLNRQMLDDYLSFCGYEILSLADGTCFFQKMTEFQPQLILLDLKLPDIDGYTLLGKLQNRADWQHIPIFVVSAFAFSADQQRALSLGATRYFVKPVNLTELKQAIKEELATLTT
;
A
#
# COMPACT_ATOMS: atom_id res chain seq x y z
N MET A 1 43.39 -49.18 59.64
CA MET A 1 42.12 -49.14 58.95
C MET A 1 41.57 -47.75 59.11
N LEU A 2 42.05 -46.83 58.33
CA LEU A 2 41.65 -45.45 58.46
C LEU A 2 40.86 -45.03 57.24
N ARG A 3 39.70 -44.57 57.51
CA ARG A 3 38.89 -43.89 56.54
C ARG A 3 39.24 -42.42 56.51
N LEU A 4 39.71 -41.95 55.40
CA LEU A 4 39.76 -40.52 55.09
C LEU A 4 38.47 -40.11 54.54
N VAL A 5 37.74 -39.33 55.26
CA VAL A 5 36.60 -38.58 54.77
C VAL A 5 37.16 -37.23 54.33
N THR A 6 37.25 -37.07 53.03
CA THR A 6 37.62 -35.77 52.49
C THR A 6 36.34 -34.94 52.40
N THR A 7 36.22 -34.03 53.28
CA THR A 7 35.20 -33.00 53.22
C THR A 7 35.58 -32.03 52.09
N ILE A 8 34.85 -32.10 51.01
CA ILE A 8 34.98 -31.10 49.98
C ILE A 8 34.16 -29.91 50.43
N SER A 9 34.82 -28.85 50.78
CA SER A 9 34.18 -27.58 50.99
C SER A 9 33.61 -27.12 49.67
N GLU A 10 32.34 -27.08 49.58
CA GLU A 10 31.65 -26.37 48.52
C GLU A 10 31.93 -24.88 48.68
N GLU A 11 32.85 -24.43 47.90
CA GLU A 11 33.00 -23.01 47.65
C GLU A 11 31.78 -22.60 46.83
N VAL A 12 30.83 -21.98 47.51
CA VAL A 12 29.74 -21.29 46.85
C VAL A 12 30.40 -20.11 46.15
N VAL A 13 30.70 -20.32 44.89
CA VAL A 13 30.99 -19.22 43.99
C VAL A 13 29.68 -18.51 43.79
N ASN A 14 29.50 -17.47 44.55
CA ASN A 14 28.49 -16.47 44.34
C ASN A 14 28.89 -15.69 43.08
N SER A 15 28.70 -16.29 41.92
CA SER A 15 28.75 -15.56 40.70
C SER A 15 27.49 -14.68 40.71
N ASP A 16 27.72 -13.41 40.99
CA ASP A 16 26.80 -12.37 40.56
C ASP A 16 26.57 -12.49 39.06
N GLN A 17 25.72 -13.42 38.71
CA GLN A 17 25.03 -13.31 37.44
C GLN A 17 24.09 -12.13 37.61
N GLN A 18 24.63 -10.96 37.33
CA GLN A 18 23.81 -9.98 36.72
C GLN A 18 23.17 -10.67 35.51
N SER A 19 22.00 -11.24 35.73
CA SER A 19 21.09 -11.43 34.66
C SER A 19 20.82 -10.02 34.12
N SER A 20 21.65 -9.61 33.17
CA SER A 20 21.13 -8.71 32.18
C SER A 20 19.91 -9.43 31.62
N THR A 21 18.78 -9.19 32.21
CA THR A 21 17.58 -9.26 31.45
C THR A 21 17.86 -8.41 30.24
N VAL A 22 18.42 -9.00 29.21
CA VAL A 22 18.13 -8.56 27.89
C VAL A 22 16.63 -8.64 27.90
N ASP A 23 16.05 -7.48 28.24
CA ASP A 23 14.74 -7.19 27.81
C ASP A 23 14.74 -7.64 26.35
N ALA A 24 14.23 -8.84 26.14
CA ALA A 24 13.67 -9.18 24.87
C ALA A 24 12.48 -8.22 24.77
N GLY A 25 12.83 -6.94 24.79
CA GLY A 25 11.98 -5.89 24.41
C GLY A 25 11.45 -6.41 23.12
N ALA A 26 10.20 -6.82 23.20
CA ALA A 26 9.47 -7.14 22.05
C ALA A 26 10.00 -6.19 21.00
N VAL A 27 10.76 -6.73 20.04
CA VAL A 27 10.83 -6.14 18.76
C VAL A 27 9.38 -6.26 18.35
N ILE A 28 8.58 -5.32 18.87
CA ILE A 28 7.38 -4.93 18.19
C ILE A 28 8.00 -4.45 16.89
N SER A 29 8.17 -5.41 15.98
CA SER A 29 8.14 -5.11 14.59
C SER A 29 6.88 -4.28 14.50
N SER A 30 7.03 -2.98 14.57
CA SER A 30 6.03 -2.09 14.07
C SER A 30 5.96 -2.51 12.62
N ALA A 31 5.07 -3.44 12.33
CA ALA A 31 4.69 -3.76 10.99
C ALA A 31 4.28 -2.39 10.46
N THR A 32 5.18 -1.80 9.69
CA THR A 32 4.98 -0.49 9.09
C THR A 32 3.73 -0.69 8.27
N VAL A 33 2.61 -0.13 8.72
CA VAL A 33 1.33 -0.25 8.02
C VAL A 33 1.57 0.37 6.66
N ARG A 34 1.67 -0.48 5.64
CA ARG A 34 1.89 -0.04 4.27
C ARG A 34 0.62 0.61 3.76
N SER A 35 0.75 1.75 3.12
CA SER A 35 -0.39 2.36 2.46
C SER A 35 -0.85 1.48 1.29
N LYS A 36 -2.16 1.33 1.16
CA LYS A 36 -2.81 0.43 0.21
C LYS A 36 -3.23 1.19 -1.05
N ILE A 37 -2.81 0.69 -2.19
CA ILE A 37 -3.14 1.26 -3.50
C ILE A 37 -3.84 0.20 -4.34
N LEU A 38 -5.01 0.56 -4.87
CA LEU A 38 -5.73 -0.26 -5.84
C LEU A 38 -5.39 0.23 -7.26
N ILE A 39 -4.95 -0.69 -8.11
CA ILE A 39 -4.68 -0.42 -9.53
C ILE A 39 -5.76 -1.10 -10.38
N VAL A 40 -6.34 -0.36 -11.33
CA VAL A 40 -7.26 -0.91 -12.34
C VAL A 40 -6.70 -0.57 -13.72
N GLU A 41 -6.15 -1.57 -14.39
CA GLU A 41 -5.44 -1.46 -15.67
C GLU A 41 -5.62 -2.75 -16.47
N ASP A 42 -6.18 -2.69 -17.64
CA ASP A 42 -6.46 -3.87 -18.47
C ASP A 42 -5.22 -4.42 -19.18
N ASN A 43 -4.25 -3.57 -19.50
CA ASN A 43 -3.01 -4.02 -20.12
C ASN A 43 -2.12 -4.71 -19.09
N ASP A 44 -1.86 -6.00 -19.28
CA ASP A 44 -1.10 -6.83 -18.35
C ASP A 44 0.30 -6.28 -18.07
N LEU A 45 0.99 -5.80 -19.10
CA LEU A 45 2.35 -5.30 -18.97
C LEU A 45 2.39 -3.99 -18.16
N ASN A 46 1.48 -3.07 -18.46
CA ASN A 46 1.35 -1.81 -17.71
C ASN A 46 0.95 -2.07 -16.25
N ARG A 47 0.01 -2.98 -16.04
CA ARG A 47 -0.47 -3.36 -14.71
C ARG A 47 0.67 -3.94 -13.87
N GLN A 48 1.41 -4.88 -14.44
CA GLN A 48 2.55 -5.50 -13.74
C GLN A 48 3.66 -4.50 -13.47
N MET A 49 3.99 -3.63 -14.42
CA MET A 49 5.00 -2.59 -14.23
C MET A 49 4.65 -1.65 -13.06
N LEU A 50 3.40 -1.22 -12.98
CA LEU A 50 2.93 -0.34 -11.89
C LEU A 50 2.94 -1.08 -10.55
N ASP A 51 2.46 -2.32 -10.54
CA ASP A 51 2.42 -3.17 -9.33
C ASP A 51 3.85 -3.39 -8.79
N ASP A 52 4.76 -3.87 -9.61
CA ASP A 52 6.15 -4.14 -9.23
C ASP A 52 6.85 -2.88 -8.72
N TYR A 53 6.70 -1.77 -9.44
CA TYR A 53 7.34 -0.50 -9.07
C TYR A 53 6.81 0.04 -7.74
N LEU A 54 5.50 0.09 -7.54
CA LEU A 54 4.90 0.63 -6.34
C LEU A 54 5.07 -0.31 -5.14
N SER A 55 5.04 -1.62 -5.35
CA SER A 55 5.38 -2.60 -4.32
C SER A 55 6.83 -2.43 -3.85
N PHE A 56 7.77 -2.22 -4.79
CA PHE A 56 9.16 -1.91 -4.46
C PHE A 56 9.28 -0.60 -3.67
N CYS A 57 8.43 0.38 -3.95
CA CYS A 57 8.37 1.64 -3.20
C CYS A 57 7.78 1.50 -1.78
N GLY A 58 7.30 0.32 -1.40
CA GLY A 58 6.82 0.02 -0.06
C GLY A 58 5.31 0.09 0.11
N TYR A 59 4.54 0.22 -0.95
CA TYR A 59 3.08 0.18 -0.91
C TYR A 59 2.55 -1.26 -0.92
N GLU A 60 1.38 -1.47 -0.36
CA GLU A 60 0.61 -2.71 -0.52
C GLU A 60 -0.31 -2.54 -1.72
N ILE A 61 -0.15 -3.40 -2.73
CA ILE A 61 -0.84 -3.26 -4.01
C ILE A 61 -1.86 -4.37 -4.20
N LEU A 62 -3.04 -3.99 -4.64
CA LEU A 62 -4.00 -4.87 -5.28
C LEU A 62 -4.22 -4.38 -6.70
N SER A 63 -4.01 -5.23 -7.70
CA SER A 63 -4.20 -4.88 -9.11
C SER A 63 -5.32 -5.69 -9.75
N LEU A 64 -6.17 -5.01 -10.51
CA LEU A 64 -7.31 -5.57 -11.22
C LEU A 64 -7.17 -5.30 -12.72
N ALA A 65 -7.52 -6.31 -13.53
CA ALA A 65 -7.50 -6.19 -15.00
C ALA A 65 -8.77 -5.55 -15.58
N ASP A 66 -9.84 -5.49 -14.78
CA ASP A 66 -11.17 -5.02 -15.19
C ASP A 66 -11.98 -4.53 -13.98
N GLY A 67 -13.18 -4.06 -14.24
CA GLY A 67 -14.10 -3.56 -13.22
C GLY A 67 -15.01 -4.60 -12.57
N THR A 68 -14.94 -5.87 -12.99
CA THR A 68 -15.93 -6.91 -12.59
C THR A 68 -16.05 -7.06 -11.08
N CYS A 69 -14.91 -7.15 -10.35
CA CYS A 69 -14.88 -7.30 -8.91
C CYS A 69 -14.53 -6.00 -8.16
N PHE A 70 -14.54 -4.87 -8.84
CA PHE A 70 -14.05 -3.61 -8.30
C PHE A 70 -14.69 -3.24 -6.96
N PHE A 71 -16.01 -3.19 -6.88
CA PHE A 71 -16.70 -2.77 -5.66
C PHE A 71 -16.55 -3.74 -4.51
N GLN A 72 -16.49 -5.05 -4.79
CA GLN A 72 -16.18 -6.06 -3.79
C GLN A 72 -14.77 -5.84 -3.25
N LYS A 73 -13.80 -5.64 -4.14
CA LYS A 73 -12.40 -5.42 -3.77
C LYS A 73 -12.17 -4.11 -3.01
N MET A 74 -12.92 -3.08 -3.33
CA MET A 74 -12.93 -1.83 -2.54
C MET A 74 -13.29 -2.08 -1.08
N THR A 75 -14.32 -2.90 -0.84
CA THR A 75 -14.77 -3.25 0.52
C THR A 75 -13.75 -4.13 1.26
N GLU A 76 -13.19 -5.13 0.57
CA GLU A 76 -12.25 -6.08 1.17
C GLU A 76 -10.88 -5.46 1.43
N PHE A 77 -10.35 -4.76 0.45
CA PHE A 77 -8.99 -4.24 0.47
C PHE A 77 -8.87 -2.89 1.18
N GLN A 78 -9.90 -2.04 1.09
CA GLN A 78 -9.93 -0.70 1.67
C GLN A 78 -8.72 0.16 1.26
N PRO A 79 -8.56 0.47 -0.04
CA PRO A 79 -7.43 1.25 -0.53
C PRO A 79 -7.48 2.69 -0.02
N GLN A 80 -6.30 3.28 0.11
CA GLN A 80 -6.12 4.70 0.45
C GLN A 80 -5.94 5.58 -0.79
N LEU A 81 -5.68 4.96 -1.94
CA LEU A 81 -5.56 5.62 -3.23
C LEU A 81 -5.90 4.63 -4.35
N ILE A 82 -6.47 5.13 -5.44
CA ILE A 82 -6.81 4.32 -6.61
C ILE A 82 -6.06 4.88 -7.82
N LEU A 83 -5.37 3.99 -8.57
CA LEU A 83 -4.89 4.27 -9.92
C LEU A 83 -5.88 3.65 -10.90
N LEU A 84 -6.47 4.46 -11.77
CA LEU A 84 -7.55 4.03 -12.65
C LEU A 84 -7.23 4.34 -14.11
N ASP A 85 -7.22 3.32 -14.96
CA ASP A 85 -7.31 3.51 -16.41
C ASP A 85 -8.77 3.78 -16.79
N LEU A 86 -8.97 4.74 -17.69
CA LEU A 86 -10.30 5.05 -18.20
C LEU A 86 -10.78 4.05 -19.24
N LYS A 87 -9.86 3.38 -19.94
CA LYS A 87 -10.18 2.40 -20.99
C LYS A 87 -10.12 1.00 -20.42
N LEU A 88 -11.25 0.53 -19.92
CA LEU A 88 -11.42 -0.83 -19.40
C LEU A 88 -12.32 -1.65 -20.32
N PRO A 89 -12.19 -3.00 -20.34
CA PRO A 89 -12.93 -3.84 -21.28
C PRO A 89 -14.41 -4.00 -20.95
N ASP A 90 -14.79 -3.87 -19.68
CA ASP A 90 -16.11 -4.20 -19.15
C ASP A 90 -16.90 -3.00 -18.65
N ILE A 91 -16.24 -1.94 -18.23
CA ILE A 91 -16.87 -0.72 -17.75
C ILE A 91 -16.09 0.51 -18.22
N ASP A 92 -16.81 1.54 -18.60
CA ASP A 92 -16.21 2.85 -18.88
C ASP A 92 -15.64 3.47 -17.58
N GLY A 93 -14.38 3.87 -17.60
CA GLY A 93 -13.69 4.43 -16.44
C GLY A 93 -14.32 5.74 -15.94
N TYR A 94 -14.92 6.54 -16.78
CA TYR A 94 -15.68 7.73 -16.37
C TYR A 94 -16.92 7.36 -15.57
N THR A 95 -17.60 6.29 -15.98
CA THR A 95 -18.74 5.73 -15.24
C THR A 95 -18.30 5.26 -13.86
N LEU A 96 -17.15 4.60 -13.78
CA LEU A 96 -16.59 4.12 -12.51
C LEU A 96 -16.24 5.29 -11.58
N LEU A 97 -15.63 6.35 -12.11
CA LEU A 97 -15.37 7.59 -11.37
C LEU A 97 -16.66 8.17 -10.76
N GLY A 98 -17.70 8.31 -11.57
CA GLY A 98 -18.99 8.83 -11.11
C GLY A 98 -19.60 7.97 -10.00
N LYS A 99 -19.52 6.66 -10.12
CA LYS A 99 -20.02 5.73 -9.08
C LYS A 99 -19.25 5.86 -7.77
N LEU A 100 -17.95 6.04 -7.83
CA LEU A 100 -17.12 6.25 -6.63
C LEU A 100 -17.47 7.54 -5.91
N GLN A 101 -17.64 8.63 -6.64
CA GLN A 101 -17.97 9.94 -6.07
C GLN A 101 -19.35 9.99 -5.43
N ASN A 102 -20.27 9.17 -5.90
CA ASN A 102 -21.64 9.09 -5.36
C ASN A 102 -21.75 8.17 -4.12
N ARG A 103 -20.65 7.58 -3.65
CA ARG A 103 -20.67 6.73 -2.47
C ARG A 103 -19.95 7.41 -1.30
N ALA A 104 -20.68 7.66 -0.24
CA ALA A 104 -20.17 8.32 0.96
C ALA A 104 -18.96 7.60 1.56
N ASP A 105 -18.92 6.25 1.45
CA ASP A 105 -17.83 5.43 1.97
C ASP A 105 -16.50 5.63 1.22
N TRP A 106 -16.55 6.05 -0.06
CA TRP A 106 -15.38 6.07 -0.94
C TRP A 106 -15.06 7.42 -1.58
N GLN A 107 -15.98 8.39 -1.51
CA GLN A 107 -15.80 9.71 -2.13
C GLN A 107 -14.55 10.47 -1.62
N HIS A 108 -14.03 10.09 -0.46
CA HIS A 108 -12.83 10.69 0.13
C HIS A 108 -11.52 10.06 -0.36
N ILE A 109 -11.59 8.91 -1.06
CA ILE A 109 -10.41 8.21 -1.56
C ILE A 109 -9.91 8.92 -2.81
N PRO A 110 -8.64 9.39 -2.85
CA PRO A 110 -8.08 10.03 -4.03
C PRO A 110 -7.97 9.04 -5.20
N ILE A 111 -8.34 9.52 -6.38
CA ILE A 111 -8.31 8.74 -7.61
C ILE A 111 -7.36 9.43 -8.59
N PHE A 112 -6.29 8.75 -8.94
CA PHE A 112 -5.37 9.16 -9.98
C PHE A 112 -5.72 8.42 -11.26
N VAL A 113 -6.09 9.15 -12.29
CA VAL A 113 -6.32 8.59 -13.61
C VAL A 113 -4.98 8.43 -14.34
N VAL A 114 -4.75 7.26 -14.92
CA VAL A 114 -3.59 6.95 -15.75
C VAL A 114 -4.11 6.43 -17.09
N SER A 115 -4.13 7.26 -18.11
CA SER A 115 -4.84 6.96 -19.37
C SER A 115 -4.05 7.37 -20.61
N ALA A 116 -4.27 6.64 -21.71
CA ALA A 116 -3.75 7.02 -23.03
C ALA A 116 -4.49 8.24 -23.62
N PHE A 117 -5.64 8.64 -23.10
CA PHE A 117 -6.36 9.81 -23.58
C PHE A 117 -5.64 11.09 -23.17
N ALA A 118 -5.11 11.82 -24.17
CA ALA A 118 -4.23 12.96 -23.97
C ALA A 118 -4.88 14.33 -24.16
N PHE A 119 -6.14 14.36 -24.61
CA PHE A 119 -6.83 15.64 -24.87
C PHE A 119 -7.23 16.33 -23.57
N SER A 120 -7.15 17.66 -23.57
CA SER A 120 -7.54 18.46 -22.41
C SER A 120 -9.00 18.24 -22.00
N ALA A 121 -9.88 17.97 -22.97
CA ALA A 121 -11.27 17.66 -22.71
C ALA A 121 -11.45 16.38 -21.88
N ASP A 122 -10.64 15.35 -22.14
CA ASP A 122 -10.65 14.09 -21.38
C ASP A 122 -10.20 14.31 -19.95
N GLN A 123 -9.13 15.09 -19.79
CA GLN A 123 -8.58 15.43 -18.47
C GLN A 123 -9.60 16.24 -17.66
N GLN A 124 -10.18 17.28 -18.25
CA GLN A 124 -11.20 18.10 -17.61
C GLN A 124 -12.44 17.31 -17.22
N ARG A 125 -12.87 16.40 -18.08
CA ARG A 125 -13.99 15.50 -17.80
C ARG A 125 -13.69 14.59 -16.60
N ALA A 126 -12.52 13.96 -16.55
CA ALA A 126 -12.13 13.11 -15.44
C ALA A 126 -12.06 13.90 -14.13
N LEU A 127 -11.43 15.08 -14.13
CA LEU A 127 -11.34 15.94 -12.95
C LEU A 127 -12.72 16.41 -12.47
N SER A 128 -13.62 16.77 -13.38
CA SER A 128 -15.00 17.15 -13.04
C SER A 128 -15.83 16.01 -12.46
N LEU A 129 -15.48 14.76 -12.78
CA LEU A 129 -16.09 13.56 -12.21
C LEU A 129 -15.41 13.07 -10.93
N GLY A 130 -14.46 13.82 -10.40
CA GLY A 130 -13.85 13.55 -9.09
C GLY A 130 -12.46 12.92 -9.11
N ALA A 131 -11.80 12.80 -10.28
CA ALA A 131 -10.40 12.44 -10.30
C ALA A 131 -9.57 13.51 -9.58
N THR A 132 -8.63 13.09 -8.76
CA THR A 132 -7.74 13.98 -8.02
C THR A 132 -6.59 14.48 -8.89
N ARG A 133 -6.02 13.58 -9.70
CA ARG A 133 -4.95 13.89 -10.67
C ARG A 133 -5.12 13.07 -11.94
N TYR A 134 -4.50 13.53 -13.01
CA TYR A 134 -4.52 12.87 -14.31
C TYR A 134 -3.12 12.73 -14.88
N PHE A 135 -2.77 11.51 -15.29
CA PHE A 135 -1.48 11.18 -15.91
C PHE A 135 -1.72 10.59 -17.29
N VAL A 136 -1.03 11.15 -18.27
CA VAL A 136 -1.09 10.63 -19.65
C VAL A 136 -0.02 9.55 -19.83
N LYS A 137 -0.40 8.42 -20.42
CA LYS A 137 0.54 7.34 -20.78
C LYS A 137 1.44 7.75 -21.96
N PRO A 138 2.74 7.39 -21.95
CA PRO A 138 3.44 6.60 -20.95
C PRO A 138 3.68 7.40 -19.66
N VAL A 139 3.35 6.84 -18.51
CA VAL A 139 3.47 7.52 -17.24
C VAL A 139 4.93 7.64 -16.79
N ASN A 140 5.30 8.82 -16.30
CA ASN A 140 6.56 8.99 -15.59
C ASN A 140 6.43 8.43 -14.16
N LEU A 141 7.07 7.29 -13.89
CA LEU A 141 6.96 6.60 -12.62
C LEU A 141 7.48 7.40 -11.42
N THR A 142 8.51 8.22 -11.63
CA THR A 142 9.05 9.10 -10.58
C THR A 142 8.05 10.20 -10.20
N GLU A 143 7.44 10.80 -11.20
CA GLU A 143 6.40 11.81 -11.02
C GLU A 143 5.16 11.22 -10.34
N LEU A 144 4.71 10.04 -10.80
CA LEU A 144 3.60 9.32 -10.19
C LEU A 144 3.86 8.99 -8.73
N LYS A 145 5.03 8.45 -8.41
CA LYS A 145 5.45 8.14 -7.04
C LYS A 145 5.43 9.38 -6.15
N GLN A 146 5.97 10.49 -6.65
CA GLN A 146 6.00 11.75 -5.90
C GLN A 146 4.58 12.25 -5.62
N ALA A 147 3.71 12.22 -6.63
CA ALA A 147 2.31 12.61 -6.50
C ALA A 147 1.55 11.73 -5.48
N ILE A 148 1.77 10.42 -5.50
CA ILE A 148 1.18 9.49 -4.52
C ILE A 148 1.65 9.83 -3.10
N LYS A 149 2.95 10.05 -2.93
CA LYS A 149 3.51 10.41 -1.63
C LYS A 149 2.91 11.69 -1.06
N GLU A 150 2.78 12.71 -1.90
CA GLU A 150 2.16 13.99 -1.52
C GLU A 150 0.70 13.82 -1.13
N GLU A 151 -0.06 13.08 -1.92
CA GLU A 151 -1.49 12.86 -1.66
C GLU A 151 -1.73 12.07 -0.37
N LEU A 152 -1.00 10.97 -0.17
CA LEU A 152 -1.14 10.15 1.05
C LEU A 152 -0.69 10.90 2.30
N ALA A 153 0.26 11.83 2.20
CA ALA A 153 0.67 12.67 3.31
C ALA A 153 -0.46 13.62 3.77
N THR A 154 -1.30 14.09 2.86
CA THR A 154 -2.45 14.95 3.20
C THR A 154 -3.56 14.20 3.95
N LEU A 155 -3.67 12.89 3.75
CA LEU A 155 -4.68 12.06 4.41
C LEU A 155 -4.31 11.71 5.86
N THR A 156 -3.04 11.90 6.24
CA THR A 156 -2.52 11.55 7.57
C THR A 156 -2.57 12.75 8.53
N THR A 157 -2.90 13.90 8.03
CA THR A 157 -3.05 15.13 8.81
C THR A 157 -4.50 15.36 9.16
#